data_2ff77926cb40dd8470ec6d4409d7a6c4
#
_entry.id   2ff77926cb40dd8470ec6d4409d7a6c4
#
_cell.length_a   1.000
_cell.length_b   1.000
_cell.length_c   1.000
_cell.angle_alpha   90.00
_cell.angle_beta   90.00
_cell.angle_gamma   90.00
#
_symmetry.space_group_name_H-M   'P 1'
#
loop_
_entity.id
_entity.type
_entity.pdbx_description
1 polymer ?
#
loop_
_entity_poly.entity_id
_entity_poly.type
_entity_poly.pdbx_seq_one_letter_code
_entity_poly.pdbx_strand_id
1 'polypeptide(L)'
;MSKEKKLAIEVLMPALSPTMEEGTLAKWFVKEGDKVESGDLLAEIETDKATMEFEAVEEGIIEKLLVAEGTEGVKVNSAIATLSGEDNSTSKKIEEPAAPKPVITDATEITAKDIKNNPISKPRDRVFITPLARRIAEQQGIDINLVEGTGPHGRIIKKDLAYIKSTSSGKVLQKPDVITAKNVSPDTSDSFSYDALLEIYSDRNFTEIALDGMRKTIASRLSEAKKTIPHFYLRRSVEMENLLDFRQKINKKLLDKNIKVSINDIVIKACSEALQSNPNANAIWAGNKLIKFKSSDIAVAVSVEGGLFTPVIKDSDQKTISNISEEMKDLASRARAKKLMPTEFQGGSFAISNLGMFGIESFDAIINPPHAAILAVGTGKKKPTVLDDGSLGVATKMELSLSVDHRVIDGVLGAQLLQTIVDNLENPIGLLNI
;
A
#
# COMPACT_ATOMS: atom_id res chain seq x y z
N MET A 1 17.78 -56.49 -11.72
CA MET A 1 17.70 -55.46 -10.64
C MET A 1 17.11 -54.24 -11.27
N SER A 2 15.80 -54.10 -11.14
CA SER A 2 15.03 -52.92 -11.65
C SER A 2 15.30 -51.73 -10.77
N LYS A 3 15.76 -50.62 -11.37
CA LYS A 3 15.85 -49.31 -10.69
C LYS A 3 14.41 -48.81 -10.51
N GLU A 4 13.92 -48.84 -9.29
CA GLU A 4 12.69 -48.18 -8.89
C GLU A 4 12.92 -46.65 -9.08
N LYS A 5 12.02 -46.07 -9.87
CA LYS A 5 11.99 -44.64 -10.14
C LYS A 5 11.25 -44.00 -8.99
N LYS A 6 12.00 -43.49 -7.97
CA LYS A 6 11.40 -42.68 -6.91
C LYS A 6 10.79 -41.43 -7.54
N LEU A 7 9.53 -41.17 -7.27
CA LEU A 7 8.89 -39.91 -7.65
C LEU A 7 9.40 -38.83 -6.68
N ALA A 8 10.04 -37.81 -7.23
CA ALA A 8 10.36 -36.60 -6.48
C ALA A 8 9.12 -35.71 -6.40
N ILE A 9 8.73 -35.35 -5.20
CA ILE A 9 7.63 -34.42 -4.92
C ILE A 9 8.26 -33.03 -4.80
N GLU A 10 7.73 -32.06 -5.54
CA GLU A 10 8.22 -30.67 -5.48
C GLU A 10 7.50 -29.90 -4.39
N VAL A 11 8.26 -29.32 -3.46
CA VAL A 11 7.74 -28.35 -2.48
C VAL A 11 7.72 -26.99 -3.14
N LEU A 12 6.53 -26.42 -3.25
CA LEU A 12 6.30 -25.16 -3.92
C LEU A 12 6.25 -24.00 -2.93
N MET A 13 6.70 -22.80 -3.36
CA MET A 13 6.57 -21.56 -2.61
C MET A 13 5.08 -21.25 -2.32
N PRO A 14 4.64 -21.22 -1.05
CA PRO A 14 3.24 -21.03 -0.72
C PRO A 14 2.78 -19.59 -0.94
N ALA A 15 1.50 -19.42 -1.25
CA ALA A 15 0.83 -18.13 -1.22
C ALA A 15 0.35 -17.83 0.20
N LEU A 16 1.18 -17.20 1.03
CA LEU A 16 0.87 -16.89 2.43
C LEU A 16 -0.08 -15.67 2.58
N SER A 17 -0.38 -14.98 1.49
CA SER A 17 -1.41 -13.94 1.45
C SER A 17 -2.11 -13.91 0.08
N PRO A 18 -3.40 -13.49 0.00
CA PRO A 18 -4.15 -13.45 -1.26
C PRO A 18 -3.55 -12.54 -2.35
N THR A 19 -2.66 -11.64 -1.97
CA THR A 19 -2.02 -10.66 -2.86
C THR A 19 -0.52 -10.93 -3.04
N MET A 20 -0.01 -12.07 -2.55
CA MET A 20 1.41 -12.42 -2.63
C MET A 20 1.72 -12.97 -4.03
N GLU A 21 2.59 -12.29 -4.76
CA GLU A 21 3.13 -12.75 -6.04
C GLU A 21 4.53 -13.35 -5.89
N GLU A 22 5.31 -12.85 -4.93
CA GLU A 22 6.67 -13.30 -4.61
C GLU A 22 6.97 -13.13 -3.11
N GLY A 23 7.96 -13.87 -2.59
CA GLY A 23 8.44 -13.78 -1.20
C GLY A 23 9.93 -14.01 -1.10
N THR A 24 10.49 -13.72 0.07
CA THR A 24 11.89 -13.97 0.40
C THR A 24 11.99 -15.19 1.30
N LEU A 25 12.81 -16.16 0.93
CA LEU A 25 13.07 -17.30 1.82
C LEU A 25 14.12 -16.87 2.85
N ALA A 26 13.66 -16.50 4.06
CA ALA A 26 14.52 -15.92 5.10
C ALA A 26 15.48 -16.96 5.69
N LYS A 27 14.95 -18.16 6.02
CA LYS A 27 15.74 -19.20 6.66
C LYS A 27 15.16 -20.58 6.39
N TRP A 28 16.05 -21.60 6.27
CA TRP A 28 15.72 -23.02 6.31
C TRP A 28 15.89 -23.58 7.73
N PHE A 29 14.91 -24.37 8.18
CA PHE A 29 15.02 -25.13 9.45
C PHE A 29 15.42 -26.59 9.23
N VAL A 30 15.46 -27.01 7.96
CA VAL A 30 15.77 -28.37 7.51
C VAL A 30 16.95 -28.38 6.54
N LYS A 31 17.61 -29.51 6.41
CA LYS A 31 18.77 -29.73 5.52
C LYS A 31 18.51 -30.86 4.54
N GLU A 32 19.30 -30.93 3.47
CA GLU A 32 19.28 -32.06 2.54
C GLU A 32 19.59 -33.34 3.29
N GLY A 33 18.71 -34.33 3.16
CA GLY A 33 18.77 -35.62 3.86
C GLY A 33 17.90 -35.72 5.13
N ASP A 34 17.30 -34.64 5.59
CA ASP A 34 16.43 -34.66 6.75
C ASP A 34 15.07 -35.28 6.40
N LYS A 35 14.54 -36.09 7.33
CA LYS A 35 13.17 -36.63 7.26
C LYS A 35 12.21 -35.61 7.83
N VAL A 36 11.15 -35.30 7.10
CA VAL A 36 10.10 -34.36 7.50
C VAL A 36 8.75 -35.08 7.49
N GLU A 37 7.92 -34.73 8.50
CA GLU A 37 6.53 -35.21 8.63
C GLU A 37 5.57 -34.05 8.36
N SER A 38 4.32 -34.35 8.00
CA SER A 38 3.32 -33.30 7.77
C SER A 38 3.11 -32.45 9.05
N GLY A 39 3.30 -31.14 8.96
CA GLY A 39 3.27 -30.18 10.06
C GLY A 39 4.65 -29.78 10.61
N ASP A 40 5.73 -30.39 10.12
CA ASP A 40 7.09 -29.97 10.51
C ASP A 40 7.46 -28.65 9.89
N LEU A 41 8.17 -27.81 10.64
CA LEU A 41 8.61 -26.49 10.20
C LEU A 41 9.76 -26.62 9.19
N LEU A 42 9.51 -26.22 7.93
CA LEU A 42 10.48 -26.29 6.83
C LEU A 42 11.32 -25.05 6.68
N ALA A 43 10.66 -23.90 6.64
CA ALA A 43 11.31 -22.64 6.34
C ALA A 43 10.57 -21.44 6.94
N GLU A 44 11.29 -20.34 7.05
CA GLU A 44 10.74 -19.02 7.37
C GLU A 44 10.71 -18.18 6.10
N ILE A 45 9.53 -17.68 5.74
CA ILE A 45 9.30 -16.91 4.53
C ILE A 45 8.92 -15.49 4.92
N GLU A 46 9.70 -14.52 4.46
CA GLU A 46 9.42 -13.11 4.64
C GLU A 46 8.57 -12.61 3.46
N THR A 47 7.42 -12.02 3.78
CA THR A 47 6.52 -11.39 2.82
C THR A 47 6.57 -9.87 2.97
N ASP A 48 5.90 -9.13 2.11
CA ASP A 48 5.74 -7.67 2.20
C ASP A 48 5.08 -7.18 3.51
N LYS A 49 4.48 -8.10 4.29
CA LYS A 49 3.68 -7.77 5.49
C LYS A 49 4.21 -8.37 6.77
N ALA A 50 4.78 -9.55 6.72
CA ALA A 50 5.28 -10.27 7.91
C ALA A 50 6.18 -11.43 7.49
N THR A 51 7.01 -11.89 8.43
CA THR A 51 7.70 -13.15 8.34
C THR A 51 6.77 -14.25 8.86
N MET A 52 6.60 -15.32 8.09
CA MET A 52 5.70 -16.44 8.41
C MET A 52 6.44 -17.77 8.33
N GLU A 53 6.08 -18.66 9.24
CA GLU A 53 6.59 -20.02 9.28
C GLU A 53 5.86 -20.86 8.21
N PHE A 54 6.62 -21.67 7.46
CA PHE A 54 6.11 -22.58 6.46
C PHE A 54 6.34 -24.02 6.88
N GLU A 55 5.23 -24.76 7.04
CA GLU A 55 5.19 -26.13 7.49
C GLU A 55 5.07 -27.12 6.32
N ALA A 56 5.61 -28.32 6.50
CA ALA A 56 5.51 -29.39 5.53
C ALA A 56 4.05 -29.84 5.35
N VAL A 57 3.57 -29.87 4.10
CA VAL A 57 2.25 -30.41 3.76
C VAL A 57 2.33 -31.91 3.55
N GLU A 58 3.45 -32.41 3.08
CA GLU A 58 3.69 -33.82 2.75
C GLU A 58 4.90 -34.37 3.54
N GLU A 59 4.87 -35.67 3.79
CA GLU A 59 5.95 -36.38 4.49
C GLU A 59 6.96 -36.95 3.50
N GLY A 60 8.25 -36.94 3.86
CA GLY A 60 9.31 -37.46 3.00
C GLY A 60 10.69 -37.12 3.49
N ILE A 61 11.70 -37.39 2.66
CA ILE A 61 13.10 -37.00 2.90
C ILE A 61 13.44 -35.87 1.93
N ILE A 62 14.03 -34.79 2.42
CA ILE A 62 14.47 -33.67 1.61
C ILE A 62 15.63 -34.12 0.73
N GLU A 63 15.41 -34.18 -0.57
CA GLU A 63 16.40 -34.62 -1.53
C GLU A 63 17.34 -33.47 -1.91
N LYS A 64 16.78 -32.28 -2.15
CA LYS A 64 17.54 -31.10 -2.53
C LYS A 64 16.81 -29.82 -2.16
N LEU A 65 17.56 -28.81 -1.69
CA LEU A 65 17.09 -27.44 -1.57
C LEU A 65 17.43 -26.68 -2.86
N LEU A 66 16.39 -26.18 -3.55
CA LEU A 66 16.53 -25.52 -4.87
C LEU A 66 16.78 -24.01 -4.72
N VAL A 67 16.38 -23.42 -3.59
CA VAL A 67 16.52 -22.00 -3.29
C VAL A 67 17.37 -21.84 -2.05
N ALA A 68 18.40 -20.99 -2.13
CA ALA A 68 19.29 -20.71 -1.02
C ALA A 68 18.63 -19.83 0.05
N GLU A 69 19.06 -19.96 1.30
CA GLU A 69 18.68 -19.07 2.39
C GLU A 69 19.02 -17.60 2.06
N GLY A 70 18.09 -16.68 2.33
CA GLY A 70 18.23 -15.26 2.00
C GLY A 70 17.88 -14.88 0.57
N THR A 71 17.34 -15.80 -0.26
CA THR A 71 16.95 -15.49 -1.65
C THR A 71 15.67 -14.68 -1.69
N GLU A 72 15.75 -13.46 -2.23
CA GLU A 72 14.60 -12.56 -2.42
C GLU A 72 13.89 -12.82 -3.77
N GLY A 73 12.60 -12.46 -3.85
CA GLY A 73 11.84 -12.49 -5.12
C GLY A 73 11.48 -13.87 -5.63
N VAL A 74 11.36 -14.87 -4.76
CA VAL A 74 10.93 -16.21 -5.11
C VAL A 74 9.44 -16.19 -5.40
N LYS A 75 9.06 -16.51 -6.66
CA LYS A 75 7.66 -16.46 -7.09
C LYS A 75 6.81 -17.54 -6.42
N VAL A 76 5.57 -17.19 -6.08
CA VAL A 76 4.58 -18.16 -5.62
C VAL A 76 4.40 -19.29 -6.64
N ASN A 77 4.26 -20.52 -6.14
CA ASN A 77 4.20 -21.76 -6.92
C ASN A 77 5.50 -22.13 -7.68
N SER A 78 6.64 -21.50 -7.41
CA SER A 78 7.92 -22.03 -7.87
C SER A 78 8.46 -23.11 -6.93
N ALA A 79 9.14 -24.12 -7.45
CA ALA A 79 9.73 -25.19 -6.65
C ALA A 79 10.90 -24.63 -5.81
N ILE A 80 10.83 -24.84 -4.48
CA ILE A 80 11.85 -24.39 -3.52
C ILE A 80 12.68 -25.55 -2.94
N ALA A 81 12.09 -26.75 -2.87
CA ALA A 81 12.79 -27.98 -2.48
C ALA A 81 12.19 -29.20 -3.17
N THR A 82 12.87 -30.34 -3.13
CA THR A 82 12.37 -31.62 -3.60
C THR A 82 12.39 -32.65 -2.45
N LEU A 83 11.26 -33.40 -2.32
CA LEU A 83 11.07 -34.48 -1.37
C LEU A 83 11.08 -35.84 -2.08
N SER A 84 11.67 -36.85 -1.46
CA SER A 84 11.57 -38.23 -1.87
C SER A 84 10.52 -38.91 -1.00
N GLY A 85 9.33 -39.24 -1.54
CA GLY A 85 8.25 -39.92 -0.82
C GLY A 85 8.28 -41.42 -1.01
N GLU A 86 7.87 -42.18 0.04
CA GLU A 86 7.48 -43.59 -0.07
C GLU A 86 5.98 -43.65 -0.44
N ASP A 87 5.63 -44.46 -1.43
CA ASP A 87 4.28 -44.65 -1.95
C ASP A 87 3.25 -44.96 -0.84
N ASN A 88 2.34 -44.03 -0.53
CA ASN A 88 1.03 -44.35 -0.03
C ASN A 88 -0.02 -43.61 -0.85
N SER A 89 -0.39 -44.23 -1.97
CA SER A 89 -1.45 -43.79 -2.89
C SER A 89 -2.81 -43.85 -2.22
N THR A 90 -3.37 -42.69 -1.89
CA THR A 90 -4.83 -42.52 -1.86
C THR A 90 -5.19 -41.13 -2.40
N SER A 91 -5.35 -41.09 -3.72
CA SER A 91 -5.95 -39.96 -4.40
C SER A 91 -7.40 -39.79 -3.96
N LYS A 92 -7.66 -38.80 -3.13
CA LYS A 92 -8.98 -38.20 -2.96
C LYS A 92 -9.06 -36.92 -3.79
N LYS A 93 -9.63 -37.09 -4.97
CA LYS A 93 -10.08 -36.01 -5.85
C LYS A 93 -11.09 -35.15 -5.09
N ILE A 94 -10.71 -33.95 -4.72
CA ILE A 94 -11.63 -32.94 -4.16
C ILE A 94 -12.28 -32.26 -5.37
N GLU A 95 -13.57 -32.50 -5.55
CA GLU A 95 -14.42 -31.79 -6.51
C GLU A 95 -14.64 -30.37 -6.04
N GLU A 96 -14.43 -29.46 -6.96
CA GLU A 96 -14.73 -28.03 -6.89
C GLU A 96 -16.27 -27.85 -6.76
N PRO A 97 -16.79 -27.03 -5.83
CA PRO A 97 -18.23 -26.76 -5.76
C PRO A 97 -18.64 -25.83 -6.89
N ALA A 98 -19.50 -26.33 -7.75
CA ALA A 98 -20.12 -25.62 -8.87
C ALA A 98 -20.93 -24.39 -8.41
N ALA A 99 -20.73 -23.28 -9.10
CA ALA A 99 -21.53 -22.06 -8.99
C ALA A 99 -22.98 -22.32 -9.49
N PRO A 100 -24.01 -21.69 -8.88
CA PRO A 100 -25.39 -21.85 -9.31
C PRO A 100 -25.69 -21.11 -10.60
N LYS A 101 -26.31 -21.82 -11.56
CA LYS A 101 -26.83 -21.28 -12.82
C LYS A 101 -28.05 -20.39 -12.57
N PRO A 102 -28.22 -19.27 -13.29
CA PRO A 102 -29.45 -18.50 -13.23
C PRO A 102 -30.57 -19.17 -14.05
N VAL A 103 -31.74 -19.17 -13.47
CA VAL A 103 -33.00 -19.65 -14.03
C VAL A 103 -33.47 -18.67 -15.10
N ILE A 104 -33.75 -19.18 -16.31
CA ILE A 104 -34.38 -18.43 -17.39
C ILE A 104 -35.89 -18.68 -17.28
N THR A 105 -36.68 -17.61 -17.20
CA THR A 105 -38.12 -17.61 -17.41
C THR A 105 -38.45 -17.00 -18.77
N ASP A 106 -39.29 -17.70 -19.50
CA ASP A 106 -39.84 -17.47 -20.80
C ASP A 106 -40.50 -16.10 -21.05
N ALA A 107 -40.49 -15.71 -22.29
CA ALA A 107 -41.52 -15.30 -23.23
C ALA A 107 -40.99 -14.22 -24.19
N THR A 108 -41.05 -14.19 -25.46
CA THR A 108 -42.09 -14.55 -26.42
C THR A 108 -41.50 -14.36 -27.84
N GLU A 109 -41.83 -15.23 -28.75
CA GLU A 109 -41.58 -15.18 -30.19
C GLU A 109 -42.12 -13.90 -30.85
N ILE A 110 -41.36 -13.34 -31.80
CA ILE A 110 -41.93 -12.73 -33.01
C ILE A 110 -41.09 -13.12 -34.23
N THR A 111 -41.79 -13.63 -35.22
CA THR A 111 -41.48 -14.32 -36.44
C THR A 111 -40.66 -13.55 -37.47
N ALA A 112 -39.90 -14.37 -38.21
CA ALA A 112 -39.18 -14.04 -39.44
C ALA A 112 -40.08 -13.65 -40.62
N LYS A 113 -39.55 -12.87 -41.55
CA LYS A 113 -39.75 -13.10 -43.00
C LYS A 113 -38.64 -12.41 -43.84
N ASP A 114 -37.97 -13.28 -44.58
CA ASP A 114 -37.47 -13.20 -45.96
C ASP A 114 -36.94 -11.85 -46.55
N ILE A 115 -35.70 -11.91 -47.02
CA ILE A 115 -35.34 -11.55 -48.38
C ILE A 115 -34.07 -12.29 -48.83
N LYS A 116 -34.16 -12.80 -50.05
CA LYS A 116 -33.38 -13.75 -50.83
C LYS A 116 -31.94 -13.31 -51.21
N ASN A 117 -31.10 -14.37 -51.29
CA ASN A 117 -30.00 -14.69 -52.23
C ASN A 117 -29.50 -13.66 -53.23
N ASN A 118 -28.17 -13.43 -53.28
CA ASN A 118 -27.30 -13.90 -54.38
C ASN A 118 -25.80 -13.58 -54.10
N PRO A 119 -24.80 -14.03 -54.91
CA PRO A 119 -23.86 -15.08 -54.51
C PRO A 119 -22.42 -14.58 -54.30
N ILE A 120 -21.68 -15.40 -53.59
CA ILE A 120 -20.24 -15.60 -53.40
C ILE A 120 -19.33 -14.74 -54.31
N SER A 121 -18.58 -13.82 -53.70
CA SER A 121 -17.27 -13.40 -54.18
C SER A 121 -16.27 -13.45 -53.01
N LYS A 122 -15.07 -13.98 -53.32
CA LYS A 122 -13.96 -14.30 -52.38
C LYS A 122 -13.65 -13.21 -51.37
N PRO A 123 -13.19 -13.52 -50.13
CA PRO A 123 -12.85 -12.54 -49.13
C PRO A 123 -11.59 -11.76 -49.56
N ARG A 124 -11.74 -10.49 -49.85
CA ARG A 124 -10.63 -9.53 -49.83
C ARG A 124 -10.32 -9.27 -48.37
N ASP A 125 -9.08 -9.47 -47.95
CA ASP A 125 -8.59 -9.10 -46.66
C ASP A 125 -8.90 -7.62 -46.40
N ARG A 126 -9.87 -7.36 -45.52
CA ARG A 126 -10.20 -5.99 -45.10
C ARG A 126 -9.14 -5.52 -44.10
N VAL A 127 -8.26 -4.67 -44.56
CA VAL A 127 -7.29 -3.99 -43.65
C VAL A 127 -8.08 -3.03 -42.76
N PHE A 128 -8.01 -3.26 -41.45
CA PHE A 128 -8.63 -2.39 -40.45
C PHE A 128 -7.72 -1.17 -40.22
N ILE A 129 -8.18 0.01 -40.57
CA ILE A 129 -7.45 1.29 -40.45
C ILE A 129 -8.36 2.37 -39.89
N THR A 130 -7.82 3.26 -39.04
CA THR A 130 -8.59 4.41 -38.54
C THR A 130 -8.77 5.46 -39.64
N PRO A 131 -9.91 6.22 -39.66
CA PRO A 131 -10.16 7.25 -40.67
C PRO A 131 -9.04 8.29 -40.80
N LEU A 132 -8.43 8.68 -39.68
CA LEU A 132 -7.30 9.61 -39.64
C LEU A 132 -6.03 8.99 -40.24
N ALA A 133 -5.73 7.72 -39.91
CA ALA A 133 -4.58 7.03 -40.50
C ALA A 133 -4.75 6.85 -42.02
N ARG A 134 -5.95 6.53 -42.51
CA ARG A 134 -6.23 6.42 -43.96
C ARG A 134 -5.94 7.70 -44.67
N ARG A 135 -6.42 8.85 -44.18
CA ARG A 135 -6.17 10.17 -44.78
C ARG A 135 -4.67 10.51 -44.83
N ILE A 136 -3.92 10.17 -43.75
CA ILE A 136 -2.47 10.40 -43.69
C ILE A 136 -1.74 9.48 -44.68
N ALA A 137 -2.13 8.21 -44.79
CA ALA A 137 -1.55 7.27 -45.75
C ALA A 137 -1.75 7.73 -47.19
N GLU A 138 -2.97 8.19 -47.56
CA GLU A 138 -3.28 8.75 -48.86
C GLU A 138 -2.48 10.03 -49.15
N GLN A 139 -2.37 10.94 -48.20
CA GLN A 139 -1.58 12.18 -48.35
C GLN A 139 -0.08 11.93 -48.52
N GLN A 140 0.44 10.82 -47.94
CA GLN A 140 1.86 10.51 -47.93
C GLN A 140 2.25 9.40 -48.92
N GLY A 141 1.28 8.86 -49.68
CA GLY A 141 1.52 7.80 -50.68
C GLY A 141 1.99 6.47 -50.08
N ILE A 142 1.58 6.18 -48.84
CA ILE A 142 1.98 4.95 -48.14
C ILE A 142 0.99 3.83 -48.48
N ASP A 143 1.49 2.71 -48.96
CA ASP A 143 0.67 1.51 -49.20
C ASP A 143 0.25 0.88 -47.89
N ILE A 144 -1.04 0.97 -47.54
CA ILE A 144 -1.64 0.46 -46.29
C ILE A 144 -1.56 -1.05 -46.15
N ASN A 145 -1.33 -1.81 -47.24
CA ASN A 145 -1.18 -3.27 -47.19
C ASN A 145 0.19 -3.71 -46.65
N LEU A 146 1.15 -2.81 -46.60
CA LEU A 146 2.50 -3.05 -46.11
C LEU A 146 2.68 -2.60 -44.66
N VAL A 147 1.61 -2.07 -44.04
CA VAL A 147 1.64 -1.52 -42.68
C VAL A 147 0.99 -2.47 -41.71
N GLU A 148 1.73 -2.94 -40.72
CA GLU A 148 1.20 -3.74 -39.62
C GLU A 148 0.56 -2.82 -38.55
N GLY A 149 -0.74 -3.02 -38.25
CA GLY A 149 -1.48 -2.17 -37.31
C GLY A 149 -1.25 -2.58 -35.87
N THR A 150 -0.84 -1.62 -35.02
CA THR A 150 -0.62 -1.84 -33.56
C THR A 150 -1.83 -1.44 -32.70
N GLY A 151 -2.93 -0.98 -33.30
CA GLY A 151 -4.16 -0.64 -32.58
C GLY A 151 -5.01 -1.86 -32.21
N PRO A 152 -6.09 -1.67 -31.41
CA PRO A 152 -7.01 -2.74 -31.01
C PRO A 152 -7.54 -3.52 -32.22
N HIS A 153 -7.52 -4.86 -32.11
CA HIS A 153 -7.88 -5.79 -33.19
C HIS A 153 -7.02 -5.67 -34.46
N GLY A 154 -5.71 -5.32 -34.33
CA GLY A 154 -4.81 -5.20 -35.46
C GLY A 154 -5.09 -3.99 -36.37
N ARG A 155 -5.73 -2.93 -35.85
CA ARG A 155 -6.10 -1.73 -36.59
C ARG A 155 -4.91 -0.78 -36.77
N ILE A 156 -4.68 -0.33 -37.99
CA ILE A 156 -3.64 0.68 -38.31
C ILE A 156 -4.06 2.03 -37.73
N ILE A 157 -3.21 2.62 -36.91
CA ILE A 157 -3.38 3.94 -36.27
C ILE A 157 -2.33 4.93 -36.81
N LYS A 158 -2.53 6.24 -36.53
CA LYS A 158 -1.61 7.32 -36.96
C LYS A 158 -0.13 7.06 -36.59
N LYS A 159 0.11 6.41 -35.45
CA LYS A 159 1.46 6.15 -34.95
C LYS A 159 2.23 5.15 -35.83
N ASP A 160 1.56 4.21 -36.47
CA ASP A 160 2.14 3.19 -37.32
C ASP A 160 2.69 3.79 -38.63
N LEU A 161 2.04 4.85 -39.13
CA LEU A 161 2.47 5.57 -40.35
C LEU A 161 3.67 6.49 -40.07
N ALA A 162 3.83 6.99 -38.85
CA ALA A 162 4.97 7.82 -38.50
C ALA A 162 6.29 7.04 -38.47
N TYR A 163 6.21 5.74 -38.19
CA TYR A 163 7.37 4.85 -38.12
C TYR A 163 7.98 4.51 -39.48
N ILE A 164 7.15 4.51 -40.54
CA ILE A 164 7.61 4.19 -41.91
C ILE A 164 8.41 5.35 -42.56
N LYS A 165 8.17 6.59 -42.09
CA LYS A 165 8.88 7.77 -42.58
C LYS A 165 10.37 7.82 -42.18
N SER A 166 10.76 7.07 -41.17
CA SER A 166 12.14 6.95 -40.68
C SER A 166 12.95 5.84 -41.35
N THR A 167 12.32 4.99 -42.20
CA THR A 167 12.97 3.80 -42.77
C THR A 167 13.14 3.84 -44.29
N SER A 168 12.77 4.94 -44.98
CA SER A 168 13.01 5.07 -46.45
C SER A 168 14.37 5.66 -46.77
N SER A 169 15.44 4.92 -46.38
CA SER A 169 16.78 5.03 -46.99
C SER A 169 17.44 3.68 -46.95
N GLY A 170 17.47 3.05 -48.11
CA GLY A 170 17.89 1.75 -48.51
C GLY A 170 18.88 0.97 -47.60
N LYS A 171 18.49 -0.24 -47.24
CA LYS A 171 19.28 -1.48 -47.41
C LYS A 171 18.51 -2.67 -46.86
N VAL A 172 18.28 -3.64 -47.72
CA VAL A 172 17.87 -4.99 -47.32
C VAL A 172 18.99 -5.58 -46.42
N LEU A 173 18.63 -5.91 -45.18
CA LEU A 173 19.46 -6.71 -44.30
C LEU A 173 18.63 -7.86 -43.70
N GLN A 174 19.25 -9.02 -43.81
CA GLN A 174 18.78 -10.34 -43.38
C GLN A 174 18.30 -10.36 -41.92
N LYS A 175 17.34 -11.25 -41.63
CA LYS A 175 16.86 -11.58 -40.28
C LYS A 175 18.04 -11.90 -39.35
N PRO A 176 18.10 -11.28 -38.18
CA PRO A 176 18.84 -11.83 -37.06
C PRO A 176 17.89 -12.68 -36.18
N ASP A 177 18.50 -13.70 -35.60
CA ASP A 177 17.88 -14.70 -34.75
C ASP A 177 17.15 -14.12 -33.55
N VAL A 178 16.12 -14.87 -33.13
CA VAL A 178 15.25 -14.63 -31.97
C VAL A 178 16.09 -14.47 -30.69
N ILE A 179 16.32 -13.24 -30.29
CA ILE A 179 16.73 -12.93 -28.92
C ILE A 179 15.44 -12.71 -28.13
N THR A 180 15.16 -13.61 -27.22
CA THR A 180 14.07 -13.53 -26.24
C THR A 180 14.05 -12.15 -25.59
N ALA A 181 13.05 -11.35 -25.94
CA ALA A 181 12.82 -10.05 -25.31
C ALA A 181 12.43 -10.30 -23.84
N LYS A 182 13.35 -9.97 -22.93
CA LYS A 182 12.98 -9.71 -21.54
C LYS A 182 11.84 -8.70 -21.53
N ASN A 183 10.75 -9.06 -20.89
CA ASN A 183 9.66 -8.15 -20.59
C ASN A 183 10.20 -6.97 -19.78
N VAL A 184 10.42 -5.85 -20.44
CA VAL A 184 10.63 -4.56 -19.80
C VAL A 184 9.23 -3.99 -19.63
N SER A 185 8.70 -4.07 -18.42
CA SER A 185 7.56 -3.28 -17.99
C SER A 185 7.88 -1.79 -18.23
N PRO A 186 6.96 -0.98 -18.75
CA PRO A 186 7.21 0.44 -18.91
C PRO A 186 7.04 1.13 -17.54
N ASP A 187 8.07 1.05 -16.71
CA ASP A 187 8.19 1.90 -15.53
C ASP A 187 8.80 3.23 -16.01
N THR A 188 7.93 4.13 -16.46
CA THR A 188 8.29 5.51 -16.81
C THR A 188 8.36 6.34 -15.53
N SER A 189 9.35 6.08 -14.71
CA SER A 189 9.85 7.07 -13.78
C SER A 189 11.13 7.65 -14.41
N ASP A 190 11.21 8.98 -14.53
CA ASP A 190 12.42 9.75 -14.80
C ASP A 190 13.40 9.63 -13.60
N SER A 191 13.71 8.42 -13.19
CA SER A 191 14.76 8.15 -12.22
C SER A 191 16.06 7.97 -13.02
N PHE A 192 17.07 8.76 -12.72
CA PHE A 192 18.44 8.51 -13.16
C PHE A 192 18.74 7.03 -12.93
N SER A 193 19.26 6.36 -13.96
CA SER A 193 19.70 4.97 -13.77
C SER A 193 20.79 4.93 -12.69
N TYR A 194 20.85 3.83 -11.96
CA TYR A 194 21.88 3.66 -10.91
C TYR A 194 23.29 3.90 -11.45
N ASP A 195 23.58 3.39 -12.65
CA ASP A 195 24.89 3.58 -13.30
C ASP A 195 25.19 5.06 -13.61
N ALA A 196 24.19 5.82 -14.07
CA ALA A 196 24.36 7.25 -14.29
C ALA A 196 24.63 8.04 -12.98
N LEU A 197 24.03 7.60 -11.86
CA LEU A 197 24.34 8.19 -10.55
C LEU A 197 25.77 7.87 -10.12
N LEU A 198 26.23 6.64 -10.29
CA LEU A 198 27.60 6.25 -9.98
C LEU A 198 28.63 7.03 -10.81
N GLU A 199 28.33 7.29 -12.09
CA GLU A 199 29.20 8.11 -12.95
C GLU A 199 29.31 9.55 -12.44
N ILE A 200 28.19 10.16 -12.03
CA ILE A 200 28.15 11.53 -11.48
C ILE A 200 28.99 11.65 -10.19
N TYR A 201 29.02 10.62 -9.34
CA TYR A 201 29.70 10.63 -8.05
C TYR A 201 31.03 9.85 -8.05
N SER A 202 31.55 9.51 -9.23
CA SER A 202 32.79 8.73 -9.37
C SER A 202 34.03 9.35 -8.72
N ASP A 203 34.02 10.68 -8.51
CA ASP A 203 35.09 11.44 -7.84
C ASP A 203 34.92 11.54 -6.33
N ARG A 204 33.88 10.93 -5.74
CA ARG A 204 33.53 11.00 -4.33
C ARG A 204 33.68 9.64 -3.63
N ASN A 205 34.11 9.69 -2.37
CA ASN A 205 34.08 8.51 -1.52
C ASN A 205 32.66 8.34 -0.97
N PHE A 206 32.01 7.21 -1.27
CA PHE A 206 30.70 6.87 -0.76
C PHE A 206 30.67 5.41 -0.26
N THR A 207 29.64 5.10 0.51
CA THR A 207 29.37 3.74 0.97
C THR A 207 28.00 3.34 0.48
N GLU A 208 27.88 2.23 -0.20
CA GLU A 208 26.61 1.64 -0.59
C GLU A 208 26.01 0.88 0.59
N ILE A 209 24.73 1.14 0.87
CA ILE A 209 24.00 0.47 1.93
C ILE A 209 22.78 -0.20 1.30
N ALA A 210 22.70 -1.52 1.40
CA ALA A 210 21.54 -2.28 0.97
C ALA A 210 20.31 -1.86 1.79
N LEU A 211 19.17 -1.70 1.10
CA LEU A 211 17.91 -1.36 1.78
C LEU A 211 17.32 -2.63 2.41
N ASP A 212 16.90 -2.51 3.67
CA ASP A 212 16.09 -3.52 4.33
C ASP A 212 14.65 -3.56 3.79
N GLY A 213 13.91 -4.62 4.04
CA GLY A 213 12.53 -4.80 3.59
C GLY A 213 11.61 -3.68 4.08
N MET A 214 11.78 -3.21 5.32
CA MET A 214 11.01 -2.11 5.88
C MET A 214 11.22 -0.81 5.08
N ARG A 215 12.46 -0.47 4.73
CA ARG A 215 12.77 0.75 3.97
C ARG A 215 12.28 0.67 2.53
N LYS A 216 12.38 -0.51 1.89
CA LYS A 216 11.80 -0.76 0.57
C LYS A 216 10.29 -0.53 0.58
N THR A 217 9.58 -1.09 1.56
CA THR A 217 8.12 -0.93 1.74
C THR A 217 7.73 0.54 1.99
N ILE A 218 8.46 1.26 2.86
CA ILE A 218 8.23 2.68 3.12
C ILE A 218 8.40 3.49 1.84
N ALA A 219 9.48 3.27 1.09
CA ALA A 219 9.76 3.99 -0.15
C ALA A 219 8.63 3.79 -1.18
N SER A 220 8.23 2.55 -1.43
CA SER A 220 7.13 2.22 -2.34
C SER A 220 5.81 2.88 -1.91
N ARG A 221 5.37 2.65 -0.68
CA ARG A 221 4.08 3.16 -0.17
C ARG A 221 4.01 4.69 -0.15
N LEU A 222 5.06 5.37 0.30
CA LEU A 222 5.03 6.84 0.37
C LEU A 222 5.15 7.48 -1.01
N SER A 223 5.90 6.88 -1.93
CA SER A 223 5.96 7.33 -3.32
C SER A 223 4.61 7.18 -4.00
N GLU A 224 3.93 6.05 -3.81
CA GLU A 224 2.58 5.82 -4.32
C GLU A 224 1.58 6.81 -3.69
N ALA A 225 1.61 6.99 -2.37
CA ALA A 225 0.74 7.93 -1.67
C ALA A 225 0.87 9.36 -2.23
N LYS A 226 2.10 9.82 -2.47
CA LYS A 226 2.34 11.16 -3.04
C LYS A 226 1.92 11.28 -4.50
N LYS A 227 1.98 10.21 -5.28
CA LYS A 227 1.53 10.18 -6.69
C LYS A 227 0.00 10.11 -6.80
N THR A 228 -0.68 9.40 -5.91
CA THR A 228 -2.10 9.02 -6.07
C THR A 228 -3.05 9.83 -5.20
N ILE A 229 -2.61 10.34 -4.05
CA ILE A 229 -3.47 11.10 -3.13
C ILE A 229 -3.32 12.60 -3.39
N PRO A 230 -4.38 13.31 -3.79
CA PRO A 230 -4.38 14.77 -3.88
C PRO A 230 -4.41 15.39 -2.48
N HIS A 231 -3.22 15.58 -1.89
CA HIS A 231 -3.08 16.17 -0.56
C HIS A 231 -3.53 17.63 -0.56
N PHE A 232 -4.37 17.99 0.41
CA PHE A 232 -4.74 19.35 0.74
C PHE A 232 -4.39 19.64 2.21
N TYR A 233 -3.83 20.82 2.49
CA TYR A 233 -3.23 21.15 3.78
C TYR A 233 -3.96 22.29 4.45
N LEU A 234 -4.32 22.13 5.73
CA LEU A 234 -4.97 23.11 6.56
C LEU A 234 -4.13 23.35 7.81
N ARG A 235 -3.93 24.60 8.23
CA ARG A 235 -3.10 24.94 9.38
C ARG A 235 -3.84 25.83 10.35
N ARG A 236 -3.64 25.55 11.64
CA ARG A 236 -4.16 26.35 12.75
C ARG A 236 -3.17 26.33 13.92
N SER A 237 -3.15 27.44 14.64
CA SER A 237 -2.43 27.58 15.89
C SER A 237 -3.39 27.34 17.06
N VAL A 238 -2.93 26.66 18.10
CA VAL A 238 -3.68 26.32 19.32
C VAL A 238 -3.00 27.00 20.50
N GLU A 239 -3.78 27.63 21.36
CA GLU A 239 -3.32 28.15 22.66
C GLU A 239 -3.28 27.04 23.70
N MET A 240 -2.15 26.83 24.33
CA MET A 240 -1.90 25.65 25.15
C MET A 240 -2.12 25.87 26.65
N GLU A 241 -2.35 27.07 27.11
CA GLU A 241 -2.43 27.38 28.55
C GLU A 241 -3.46 26.50 29.26
N ASN A 242 -4.69 26.46 28.74
CA ASN A 242 -5.77 25.63 29.32
C ASN A 242 -5.45 24.14 29.22
N LEU A 243 -4.83 23.69 28.12
CA LEU A 243 -4.43 22.30 27.90
C LEU A 243 -3.35 21.88 28.92
N LEU A 244 -2.36 22.72 29.18
CA LEU A 244 -1.29 22.44 30.12
C LEU A 244 -1.80 22.37 31.56
N ASP A 245 -2.67 23.31 31.95
CA ASP A 245 -3.33 23.33 33.27
C ASP A 245 -4.25 22.10 33.45
N PHE A 246 -5.04 21.77 32.45
CA PHE A 246 -5.88 20.58 32.46
C PHE A 246 -5.05 19.30 32.62
N ARG A 247 -3.98 19.15 31.84
CA ARG A 247 -3.05 18.01 31.97
C ARG A 247 -2.45 17.92 33.36
N GLN A 248 -2.05 19.05 33.95
CA GLN A 248 -1.50 19.07 35.29
C GLN A 248 -2.53 18.61 36.33
N LYS A 249 -3.78 19.07 36.24
CA LYS A 249 -4.88 18.67 37.12
C LYS A 249 -5.21 17.19 37.00
N ILE A 250 -5.27 16.63 35.78
CA ILE A 250 -5.47 15.20 35.58
C ILE A 250 -4.33 14.38 36.15
N ASN A 251 -3.10 14.74 35.86
CA ASN A 251 -1.93 14.00 36.33
C ASN A 251 -1.84 14.01 37.87
N LYS A 252 -2.27 15.09 38.52
CA LYS A 252 -2.37 15.14 39.98
C LYS A 252 -3.42 14.16 40.54
N LYS A 253 -4.57 13.97 39.83
CA LYS A 253 -5.60 13.01 40.23
C LYS A 253 -5.21 11.55 39.96
N LEU A 254 -4.32 11.31 39.00
CA LEU A 254 -3.88 9.97 38.60
C LEU A 254 -2.58 9.51 39.27
N LEU A 255 -2.01 10.30 40.20
CA LEU A 255 -0.77 9.96 40.88
C LEU A 255 -0.84 8.59 41.57
N ASP A 256 -1.94 8.30 42.26
CA ASP A 256 -2.13 7.05 43.00
C ASP A 256 -2.24 5.83 42.06
N LYS A 257 -2.59 6.05 40.81
CA LYS A 257 -2.71 4.99 39.78
C LYS A 257 -1.43 4.80 38.98
N ASN A 258 -0.39 5.59 39.24
CA ASN A 258 0.88 5.59 38.48
C ASN A 258 0.70 5.78 36.97
N ILE A 259 -0.37 6.47 36.57
CA ILE A 259 -0.66 6.84 35.17
C ILE A 259 -0.23 8.28 34.95
N LYS A 260 0.51 8.53 33.87
CA LYS A 260 0.97 9.87 33.49
C LYS A 260 0.51 10.21 32.08
N VAL A 261 -0.52 11.05 32.00
CA VAL A 261 -1.07 11.54 30.75
C VAL A 261 -0.12 12.51 30.07
N SER A 262 0.15 12.28 28.78
CA SER A 262 0.93 13.13 27.90
C SER A 262 0.03 14.13 27.13
N ILE A 263 0.63 15.16 26.53
CA ILE A 263 -0.12 16.04 25.60
C ILE A 263 -0.64 15.23 24.41
N ASN A 264 0.15 14.25 23.92
CA ASN A 264 -0.23 13.42 22.80
C ASN A 264 -1.52 12.61 23.07
N ASP A 265 -1.69 12.11 24.30
CA ASP A 265 -2.89 11.34 24.68
C ASP A 265 -4.16 12.23 24.64
N ILE A 266 -4.01 13.51 25.03
CA ILE A 266 -5.10 14.48 24.93
C ILE A 266 -5.38 14.84 23.48
N VAL A 267 -4.35 14.98 22.63
CA VAL A 267 -4.52 15.20 21.18
C VAL A 267 -5.24 14.00 20.53
N ILE A 268 -4.90 12.76 20.90
CA ILE A 268 -5.59 11.56 20.41
C ILE A 268 -7.09 11.63 20.76
N LYS A 269 -7.42 11.93 22.02
CA LYS A 269 -8.83 12.06 22.46
C LYS A 269 -9.53 13.21 21.75
N ALA A 270 -8.88 14.36 21.59
CA ALA A 270 -9.43 15.50 20.88
C ALA A 270 -9.75 15.20 19.41
N CYS A 271 -8.87 14.49 18.71
CA CYS A 271 -9.10 14.05 17.33
C CYS A 271 -10.24 13.02 17.26
N SER A 272 -10.29 12.10 18.22
CA SER A 272 -11.32 11.08 18.30
C SER A 272 -12.73 11.70 18.43
N GLU A 273 -12.91 12.63 19.35
CA GLU A 273 -14.17 13.36 19.54
C GLU A 273 -14.50 14.28 18.35
N ALA A 274 -13.48 14.86 17.72
CA ALA A 274 -13.69 15.66 16.53
C ALA A 274 -14.20 14.83 15.34
N LEU A 275 -13.76 13.58 15.19
CA LEU A 275 -14.28 12.65 14.18
C LEU A 275 -15.71 12.23 14.46
N GLN A 276 -16.11 12.06 15.74
CA GLN A 276 -17.48 11.81 16.12
C GLN A 276 -18.39 13.01 15.82
N SER A 277 -17.91 14.22 16.05
CA SER A 277 -18.62 15.47 15.73
C SER A 277 -18.69 15.73 14.20
N ASN A 278 -17.74 15.19 13.44
CA ASN A 278 -17.66 15.35 11.99
C ASN A 278 -17.63 13.97 11.29
N PRO A 279 -18.72 13.18 11.33
CA PRO A 279 -18.71 11.77 10.87
C PRO A 279 -18.43 11.61 9.38
N ASN A 280 -18.58 12.65 8.57
CA ASN A 280 -18.23 12.63 7.16
C ASN A 280 -16.69 12.63 6.94
N ALA A 281 -15.91 13.10 7.90
CA ALA A 281 -14.48 13.08 7.86
C ALA A 281 -13.89 11.73 8.34
N ASN A 282 -14.69 10.93 9.07
CA ASN A 282 -14.29 9.59 9.52
C ASN A 282 -14.51 8.55 8.41
N ALA A 283 -13.79 8.68 7.30
CA ALA A 283 -13.94 7.87 6.11
C ALA A 283 -12.60 7.63 5.42
N ILE A 284 -12.56 6.61 4.54
CA ILE A 284 -11.41 6.31 3.68
C ILE A 284 -11.83 6.20 2.22
N TRP A 285 -10.87 6.40 1.32
CA TRP A 285 -11.04 6.19 -0.11
C TRP A 285 -10.87 4.71 -0.47
N ALA A 286 -11.88 4.13 -1.10
CA ALA A 286 -11.89 2.73 -1.56
C ALA A 286 -12.14 2.63 -3.08
N GLY A 287 -11.37 3.39 -3.87
CA GLY A 287 -11.44 3.40 -5.34
C GLY A 287 -12.68 4.12 -5.86
N ASN A 288 -13.80 3.43 -5.97
CA ASN A 288 -15.08 3.97 -6.45
C ASN A 288 -16.12 4.23 -5.34
N LYS A 289 -15.73 4.07 -4.07
CA LYS A 289 -16.61 4.22 -2.91
C LYS A 289 -15.87 4.89 -1.76
N LEU A 290 -16.61 5.51 -0.85
CA LEU A 290 -16.12 5.92 0.47
C LEU A 290 -16.61 4.92 1.51
N ILE A 291 -15.70 4.48 2.39
CA ILE A 291 -16.06 3.68 3.56
C ILE A 291 -16.04 4.61 4.77
N LYS A 292 -17.21 4.79 5.41
CA LYS A 292 -17.35 5.60 6.63
C LYS A 292 -17.39 4.69 7.84
N PHE A 293 -16.69 5.10 8.89
CA PHE A 293 -16.63 4.39 10.16
C PHE A 293 -17.52 5.07 11.19
N LYS A 294 -18.06 4.28 12.12
CA LYS A 294 -18.84 4.78 13.26
C LYS A 294 -17.93 5.09 14.44
N SER A 295 -16.98 4.19 14.73
CA SER A 295 -15.98 4.40 15.78
C SER A 295 -14.81 5.22 15.25
N SER A 296 -14.12 5.90 16.15
CA SER A 296 -12.88 6.63 15.85
C SER A 296 -11.67 5.77 16.14
N ASP A 297 -10.98 5.30 15.11
CA ASP A 297 -9.75 4.55 15.21
C ASP A 297 -8.57 5.45 14.81
N ILE A 298 -7.72 5.76 15.76
CA ILE A 298 -6.62 6.73 15.59
C ILE A 298 -5.27 6.01 15.51
N ALA A 299 -4.61 6.12 14.38
CA ALA A 299 -3.23 5.67 14.20
C ALA A 299 -2.24 6.73 14.74
N VAL A 300 -1.21 6.30 15.44
CA VAL A 300 -0.20 7.21 15.99
C VAL A 300 1.18 6.83 15.50
N ALA A 301 1.86 7.77 14.85
CA ALA A 301 3.21 7.56 14.34
C ALA A 301 4.22 7.40 15.49
N VAL A 302 4.89 6.26 15.56
CA VAL A 302 5.94 5.92 16.53
C VAL A 302 7.24 5.65 15.79
N SER A 303 8.26 6.48 16.05
CA SER A 303 9.59 6.28 15.49
C SER A 303 10.27 5.07 16.12
N VAL A 304 10.86 4.23 15.27
CA VAL A 304 11.65 3.06 15.64
C VAL A 304 12.97 3.06 14.88
N GLU A 305 13.91 2.23 15.30
CA GLU A 305 15.16 2.07 14.56
C GLU A 305 14.91 1.48 13.17
N GLY A 306 15.35 2.21 12.15
CA GLY A 306 15.17 1.86 10.73
C GLY A 306 13.87 2.32 10.09
N GLY A 307 12.88 2.88 10.86
CA GLY A 307 11.62 3.28 10.27
C GLY A 307 10.57 3.86 11.22
N LEU A 308 9.32 3.59 10.90
CA LEU A 308 8.15 4.10 11.61
C LEU A 308 7.07 3.01 11.68
N PHE A 309 6.47 2.82 12.86
CA PHE A 309 5.22 2.09 13.00
C PHE A 309 4.06 3.05 13.31
N THR A 310 2.87 2.67 12.90
CA THR A 310 1.64 3.44 13.15
C THR A 310 0.62 2.59 13.91
N PRO A 311 0.87 2.23 15.20
CA PRO A 311 -0.12 1.52 15.99
C PRO A 311 -1.45 2.28 16.03
N VAL A 312 -2.55 1.53 16.07
CA VAL A 312 -3.92 2.05 16.03
C VAL A 312 -4.60 1.87 17.37
N ILE A 313 -5.05 2.97 17.95
CA ILE A 313 -5.96 2.95 19.11
C ILE A 313 -7.38 2.81 18.57
N LYS A 314 -7.95 1.63 18.70
CA LYS A 314 -9.30 1.31 18.25
C LYS A 314 -10.34 1.87 19.22
N ASP A 315 -11.52 2.26 18.70
CA ASP A 315 -12.64 2.78 19.49
C ASP A 315 -12.22 3.86 20.51
N SER A 316 -11.35 4.77 20.07
CA SER A 316 -10.76 5.81 20.94
C SER A 316 -11.79 6.80 21.48
N ASP A 317 -12.93 6.94 20.80
CA ASP A 317 -14.10 7.70 21.23
C ASP A 317 -14.72 7.13 22.53
N GLN A 318 -14.68 5.81 22.72
CA GLN A 318 -15.23 5.13 23.89
C GLN A 318 -14.23 5.06 25.08
N LYS A 319 -12.97 5.38 24.86
CA LYS A 319 -11.91 5.27 25.84
C LYS A 319 -11.72 6.56 26.61
N THR A 320 -11.44 6.41 27.92
CA THR A 320 -11.00 7.55 28.75
C THR A 320 -9.57 7.95 28.38
N ILE A 321 -9.16 9.18 28.67
CA ILE A 321 -7.80 9.66 28.44
C ILE A 321 -6.76 8.80 29.19
N SER A 322 -7.10 8.26 30.37
CA SER A 322 -6.21 7.35 31.12
C SER A 322 -6.02 6.02 30.38
N ASN A 323 -7.08 5.42 29.84
CA ASN A 323 -6.99 4.17 29.08
C ASN A 323 -6.19 4.36 27.80
N ILE A 324 -6.43 5.48 27.10
CA ILE A 324 -5.64 5.85 25.91
C ILE A 324 -4.14 5.97 26.26
N SER A 325 -3.82 6.61 27.40
CA SER A 325 -2.43 6.78 27.86
C SER A 325 -1.73 5.45 28.16
N GLU A 326 -2.43 4.53 28.82
CA GLU A 326 -1.88 3.19 29.13
C GLU A 326 -1.67 2.36 27.86
N GLU A 327 -2.69 2.31 26.99
CA GLU A 327 -2.64 1.57 25.74
C GLU A 327 -1.57 2.13 24.80
N MET A 328 -1.48 3.47 24.67
CA MET A 328 -0.46 4.10 23.84
C MET A 328 0.96 3.83 24.35
N LYS A 329 1.16 3.80 25.68
CA LYS A 329 2.44 3.47 26.29
C LYS A 329 2.86 2.03 25.99
N ASP A 330 1.92 1.07 26.09
CA ASP A 330 2.16 -0.32 25.73
C ASP A 330 2.49 -0.49 24.25
N LEU A 331 1.62 0.02 23.38
CA LEU A 331 1.81 -0.03 21.93
C LEU A 331 3.13 0.60 21.49
N ALA A 332 3.50 1.76 22.04
CA ALA A 332 4.76 2.43 21.72
C ALA A 332 5.99 1.61 22.22
N SER A 333 5.89 0.95 23.36
CA SER A 333 6.96 0.08 23.88
C SER A 333 7.17 -1.14 22.99
N ARG A 334 6.07 -1.81 22.60
CA ARG A 334 6.12 -2.99 21.71
C ARG A 334 6.51 -2.61 20.27
N ALA A 335 6.12 -1.42 19.80
CA ALA A 335 6.57 -0.88 18.51
C ALA A 335 8.10 -0.74 18.44
N ARG A 336 8.71 -0.14 19.48
CA ARG A 336 10.17 0.01 19.56
C ARG A 336 10.89 -1.34 19.67
N ALA A 337 10.26 -2.31 20.31
CA ALA A 337 10.76 -3.69 20.41
C ALA A 337 10.48 -4.52 19.15
N LYS A 338 9.83 -3.96 18.11
CA LYS A 338 9.37 -4.63 16.88
C LYS A 338 8.47 -5.86 17.17
N LYS A 339 7.63 -5.76 18.20
CA LYS A 339 6.74 -6.84 18.68
C LYS A 339 5.25 -6.53 18.49
N LEU A 340 4.90 -5.59 17.62
CA LEU A 340 3.51 -5.34 17.28
C LEU A 340 2.98 -6.41 16.33
N MET A 341 1.76 -6.88 16.59
CA MET A 341 1.05 -7.74 15.65
C MET A 341 0.50 -6.93 14.47
N PRO A 342 0.38 -7.51 13.27
CA PRO A 342 -0.17 -6.82 12.10
C PRO A 342 -1.53 -6.17 12.33
N THR A 343 -2.39 -6.80 13.14
CA THR A 343 -3.73 -6.29 13.50
C THR A 343 -3.72 -5.03 14.37
N GLU A 344 -2.57 -4.68 14.96
CA GLU A 344 -2.41 -3.52 15.84
C GLU A 344 -1.95 -2.26 15.10
N PHE A 345 -1.42 -2.38 13.89
CA PHE A 345 -1.01 -1.25 13.06
C PHE A 345 -1.72 -1.19 11.70
N GLN A 346 -2.75 -2.01 11.51
CA GLN A 346 -3.63 -1.97 10.34
C GLN A 346 -5.00 -1.43 10.72
N GLY A 347 -5.56 -0.58 9.86
CA GLY A 347 -6.88 0.02 10.06
C GLY A 347 -6.79 1.50 10.42
N GLY A 348 -7.93 2.03 10.88
CA GLY A 348 -8.11 3.46 11.15
C GLY A 348 -8.39 4.29 9.91
N SER A 349 -8.95 5.48 10.13
CA SER A 349 -9.23 6.47 9.09
C SER A 349 -8.37 7.72 9.21
N PHE A 350 -7.77 7.91 10.38
CA PHE A 350 -7.06 9.12 10.79
C PHE A 350 -5.74 8.78 11.48
N ALA A 351 -4.70 9.56 11.20
CA ALA A 351 -3.40 9.38 11.81
C ALA A 351 -2.91 10.65 12.53
N ILE A 352 -2.01 10.49 13.49
CA ILE A 352 -1.34 11.59 14.19
C ILE A 352 0.17 11.38 14.10
N SER A 353 0.88 12.44 13.72
CA SER A 353 2.34 12.50 13.74
C SER A 353 2.79 13.67 14.62
N ASN A 354 3.56 13.41 15.67
CA ASN A 354 4.00 14.43 16.61
C ASN A 354 5.52 14.55 16.58
N LEU A 355 6.04 15.71 16.14
CA LEU A 355 7.47 16.06 16.15
C LEU A 355 7.80 17.20 17.11
N GLY A 356 6.86 17.57 17.98
CA GLY A 356 7.05 18.62 18.97
C GLY A 356 8.21 18.36 19.93
N MET A 357 8.46 17.08 20.26
CA MET A 357 9.60 16.69 21.11
C MET A 357 10.97 16.97 20.47
N PHE A 358 11.02 17.11 19.15
CA PHE A 358 12.25 17.45 18.41
C PHE A 358 12.39 18.95 18.15
N GLY A 359 11.48 19.79 18.69
CA GLY A 359 11.50 21.23 18.53
C GLY A 359 10.99 21.74 17.17
N ILE A 360 10.38 20.87 16.35
CA ILE A 360 9.79 21.25 15.07
C ILE A 360 8.52 22.06 15.32
N GLU A 361 8.45 23.28 14.77
CA GLU A 361 7.31 24.18 14.96
C GLU A 361 6.10 23.76 14.11
N SER A 362 6.33 23.45 12.83
CA SER A 362 5.29 22.97 11.92
C SER A 362 5.89 22.10 10.82
N PHE A 363 5.10 21.16 10.32
CA PHE A 363 5.46 20.31 9.18
C PHE A 363 4.19 19.73 8.53
N ASP A 364 4.30 19.31 7.29
CA ASP A 364 3.21 18.66 6.58
C ASP A 364 3.52 17.15 6.48
N ALA A 365 2.69 16.35 7.11
CA ALA A 365 2.83 14.89 7.07
C ALA A 365 2.28 14.31 5.76
N ILE A 366 2.91 13.25 5.28
CA ILE A 366 2.39 12.45 4.15
C ILE A 366 1.32 11.51 4.69
N ILE A 367 0.18 11.45 4.02
CA ILE A 367 -0.88 10.50 4.35
C ILE A 367 -0.37 9.09 4.06
N ASN A 368 -0.50 8.20 5.04
CA ASN A 368 -0.21 6.78 4.88
C ASN A 368 -1.51 6.03 4.57
N PRO A 369 -1.72 5.52 3.35
CA PRO A 369 -2.93 4.76 3.03
C PRO A 369 -3.12 3.57 3.98
N PRO A 370 -4.38 3.23 4.37
CA PRO A 370 -5.65 3.72 3.81
C PRO A 370 -6.22 5.00 4.46
N HIS A 371 -5.50 5.66 5.38
CA HIS A 371 -6.00 6.85 6.07
C HIS A 371 -6.39 7.95 5.08
N ALA A 372 -7.44 8.71 5.41
CA ALA A 372 -7.85 9.88 4.64
C ALA A 372 -7.28 11.20 5.18
N ALA A 373 -6.74 11.19 6.39
CA ALA A 373 -6.14 12.38 6.99
C ALA A 373 -5.02 12.03 7.97
N ILE A 374 -4.09 12.97 8.15
CA ILE A 374 -3.05 12.92 9.17
C ILE A 374 -2.85 14.30 9.78
N LEU A 375 -2.85 14.36 11.11
CA LEU A 375 -2.56 15.56 11.88
C LEU A 375 -1.07 15.59 12.26
N ALA A 376 -0.36 16.59 11.78
CA ALA A 376 0.99 16.93 12.21
C ALA A 376 0.94 17.89 13.40
N VAL A 377 1.61 17.53 14.49
CA VAL A 377 1.62 18.27 15.76
C VAL A 377 3.02 18.82 15.98
N GLY A 378 3.12 20.15 16.05
CA GLY A 378 4.36 20.87 16.30
C GLY A 378 4.68 21.04 17.78
N THR A 379 5.79 21.73 18.07
CA THR A 379 6.19 22.07 19.43
C THR A 379 5.39 23.24 20.00
N GLY A 380 5.05 23.17 21.29
CA GLY A 380 4.54 24.33 22.02
C GLY A 380 5.63 25.35 22.29
N LYS A 381 5.46 26.56 21.78
CA LYS A 381 6.45 27.65 21.90
C LYS A 381 5.78 28.95 22.32
N LYS A 382 6.41 29.71 23.21
CA LYS A 382 5.94 31.04 23.58
C LYS A 382 6.06 31.99 22.38
N LYS A 383 4.92 32.56 21.97
CA LYS A 383 4.82 33.51 20.85
C LYS A 383 4.12 34.79 21.32
N PRO A 384 4.48 35.97 20.77
CA PRO A 384 3.70 37.20 20.99
C PRO A 384 2.29 36.97 20.36
N THR A 385 1.26 37.41 21.08
CA THR A 385 -0.12 37.32 20.61
C THR A 385 -0.85 38.61 20.95
N VAL A 386 -1.84 38.93 20.14
CA VAL A 386 -2.78 40.03 20.45
C VAL A 386 -3.87 39.44 21.33
N LEU A 387 -4.07 39.99 22.50
CA LEU A 387 -5.13 39.63 23.43
C LEU A 387 -6.48 40.24 22.99
N ASP A 388 -7.60 39.78 23.59
CA ASP A 388 -8.93 40.26 23.27
C ASP A 388 -9.16 41.74 23.48
N ASP A 389 -8.42 42.34 24.42
CA ASP A 389 -8.40 43.77 24.69
C ASP A 389 -7.53 44.61 23.72
N GLY A 390 -6.90 43.94 22.73
CA GLY A 390 -6.00 44.56 21.76
C GLY A 390 -4.56 44.79 22.25
N SER A 391 -4.24 44.44 23.49
CA SER A 391 -2.89 44.51 24.03
C SER A 391 -2.00 43.38 23.53
N LEU A 392 -0.67 43.58 23.61
CA LEU A 392 0.27 42.52 23.27
C LEU A 392 0.56 41.68 24.53
N GLY A 393 0.35 40.39 24.38
CA GLY A 393 0.67 39.38 25.40
C GLY A 393 1.65 38.33 24.88
N VAL A 394 1.89 37.31 25.71
CA VAL A 394 2.68 36.14 25.38
C VAL A 394 1.84 34.90 25.69
N ALA A 395 1.58 34.09 24.69
CA ALA A 395 0.89 32.78 24.84
C ALA A 395 1.78 31.65 24.35
N THR A 396 1.59 30.44 24.90
CA THR A 396 2.21 29.22 24.39
C THR A 396 1.36 28.70 23.27
N LYS A 397 1.87 28.72 22.04
CA LYS A 397 1.16 28.27 20.86
C LYS A 397 1.78 27.01 20.27
N MET A 398 0.93 26.09 19.86
CA MET A 398 1.28 24.86 19.16
C MET A 398 0.65 24.90 17.76
N GLU A 399 1.46 24.67 16.73
CA GLU A 399 0.95 24.62 15.36
C GLU A 399 0.46 23.22 15.03
N LEU A 400 -0.73 23.16 14.43
CA LEU A 400 -1.35 21.97 13.88
C LEU A 400 -1.42 22.10 12.37
N SER A 401 -0.97 21.06 11.65
CA SER A 401 -1.08 20.95 10.19
C SER A 401 -1.85 19.66 9.86
N LEU A 402 -3.04 19.81 9.28
CA LEU A 402 -3.90 18.70 8.87
C LEU A 402 -3.71 18.47 7.38
N SER A 403 -3.14 17.33 7.00
CA SER A 403 -3.10 16.84 5.62
C SER A 403 -4.32 15.95 5.38
N VAL A 404 -5.09 16.23 4.33
CA VAL A 404 -6.30 15.45 3.98
C VAL A 404 -6.23 14.96 2.53
N ASP A 405 -6.83 13.81 2.28
CA ASP A 405 -7.14 13.33 0.94
C ASP A 405 -8.35 14.11 0.40
N HIS A 406 -8.11 15.00 -0.56
CA HIS A 406 -9.18 15.89 -1.08
C HIS A 406 -10.29 15.13 -1.85
N ARG A 407 -10.12 13.83 -2.10
CA ARG A 407 -11.19 12.97 -2.65
C ARG A 407 -12.20 12.56 -1.57
N VAL A 408 -11.80 12.58 -0.30
CA VAL A 408 -12.60 12.16 0.86
C VAL A 408 -13.07 13.36 1.66
N ILE A 409 -12.17 14.31 1.91
CA ILE A 409 -12.39 15.48 2.78
C ILE A 409 -12.16 16.74 1.95
N ASP A 410 -13.22 17.49 1.72
CA ASP A 410 -13.15 18.79 1.04
C ASP A 410 -12.67 19.91 1.98
N GLY A 411 -12.49 21.12 1.43
CA GLY A 411 -11.97 22.25 2.18
C GLY A 411 -12.85 22.67 3.37
N VAL A 412 -14.20 22.59 3.23
CA VAL A 412 -15.13 22.98 4.28
C VAL A 412 -15.14 21.94 5.38
N LEU A 413 -15.26 20.67 5.02
CA LEU A 413 -15.25 19.55 5.99
C LEU A 413 -13.90 19.48 6.75
N GLY A 414 -12.78 19.66 6.05
CA GLY A 414 -11.46 19.70 6.67
C GLY A 414 -11.29 20.89 7.62
N ALA A 415 -11.80 22.07 7.27
CA ALA A 415 -11.77 23.24 8.13
C ALA A 415 -12.64 23.06 9.39
N GLN A 416 -13.84 22.46 9.26
CA GLN A 416 -14.70 22.12 10.38
C GLN A 416 -14.04 21.08 11.30
N LEU A 417 -13.46 20.04 10.75
CA LEU A 417 -12.72 19.03 11.53
C LEU A 417 -11.57 19.66 12.32
N LEU A 418 -10.73 20.45 11.64
CA LEU A 418 -9.60 21.11 12.30
C LEU A 418 -10.06 22.12 13.35
N GLN A 419 -11.14 22.87 13.10
CA GLN A 419 -11.73 23.78 14.09
C GLN A 419 -12.17 23.01 15.34
N THR A 420 -12.90 21.90 15.17
CA THR A 420 -13.35 21.06 16.29
C THR A 420 -12.16 20.50 17.09
N ILE A 421 -11.08 20.09 16.41
CA ILE A 421 -9.84 19.64 17.09
C ILE A 421 -9.25 20.78 17.92
N VAL A 422 -9.17 21.99 17.37
CA VAL A 422 -8.65 23.18 18.08
C VAL A 422 -9.52 23.49 19.28
N ASP A 423 -10.83 23.56 19.11
CA ASP A 423 -11.78 23.86 20.20
C ASP A 423 -11.67 22.84 21.35
N ASN A 424 -11.52 21.55 21.01
CA ASN A 424 -11.34 20.47 21.98
C ASN A 424 -10.00 20.62 22.75
N LEU A 425 -8.95 21.13 22.11
CA LEU A 425 -7.63 21.32 22.74
C LEU A 425 -7.58 22.60 23.57
N GLU A 426 -8.18 23.68 23.11
CA GLU A 426 -8.26 24.94 23.86
C GLU A 426 -9.25 24.87 25.05
N ASN A 427 -10.30 24.01 24.93
CA ASN A 427 -11.29 23.77 25.97
C ASN A 427 -11.38 22.29 26.36
N PRO A 428 -10.32 21.70 26.94
CA PRO A 428 -10.19 20.26 27.09
C PRO A 428 -11.09 19.65 28.17
N ILE A 429 -11.83 20.46 28.94
CA ILE A 429 -12.76 19.96 29.99
C ILE A 429 -13.83 19.06 29.38
N GLY A 430 -14.32 19.37 28.18
CA GLY A 430 -15.28 18.53 27.44
C GLY A 430 -14.76 17.12 27.09
N LEU A 431 -13.44 16.93 27.06
CA LEU A 431 -12.81 15.63 26.79
C LEU A 431 -12.84 14.68 28.00
N LEU A 432 -13.23 15.17 29.17
CA LEU A 432 -13.40 14.33 30.37
C LEU A 432 -14.66 13.45 30.29
N ASN A 433 -15.35 13.41 29.20
CA ASN A 433 -16.48 12.52 29.04
C ASN A 433 -16.06 11.08 29.33
N ILE A 434 -16.23 10.75 30.60
CA ILE A 434 -17.46 10.35 31.15
C ILE A 434 -17.43 8.86 31.21
#